data_3a0ee18a2a2837fbeded6839e06ae1c4
#
_entry.id   3a0ee18a2a2837fbeded6839e06ae1c4
#
_cell.length_a   1.000
_cell.length_b   1.000
_cell.length_c   1.000
_cell.angle_alpha   90.00
_cell.angle_beta   90.00
_cell.angle_gamma   90.00
#
_symmetry.space_group_name_H-M   'P 1'
#
loop_
_entity.id
_entity.type
_entity.pdbx_description
1 polymer ?
#
loop_
_entity_poly.entity_id
_entity_poly.type
_entity_poly.pdbx_seq_one_letter_code
_entity_poly.pdbx_strand_id
1 'polypeptide(L)'
;MNIIRAKTAGFCFGVDRAVKLTYDLLADGHKVATLGPLIHNPQVVEDLEAKGALTCPNVASVPDGYEVIIRSHGVPQTVYDEISTRRLAYHDATCPFVAKIHKIAMRADENHALLLVAGDASQDRKSVV
;
A
#
# COMPACT_ATOMS: atom_id res chain seq x y z
N MET A 1 4.28 -24.09 29.83
CA MET A 1 3.56 -22.91 29.30
C MET A 1 2.78 -23.35 28.06
N ASN A 2 1.45 -23.22 28.05
CA ASN A 2 0.65 -23.59 26.87
C ASN A 2 0.39 -22.33 26.04
N ILE A 3 0.82 -22.35 24.75
CA ILE A 3 0.57 -21.26 23.81
C ILE A 3 -0.58 -21.69 22.90
N ILE A 4 -1.66 -20.93 22.90
CA ILE A 4 -2.82 -21.16 22.02
C ILE A 4 -2.84 -20.02 20.99
N ARG A 5 -2.67 -20.37 19.72
CA ARG A 5 -2.82 -19.42 18.62
C ARG A 5 -4.27 -19.42 18.13
N ALA A 6 -4.86 -18.23 18.00
CA ALA A 6 -6.19 -18.10 17.41
C ALA A 6 -6.21 -18.63 15.97
N LYS A 7 -7.32 -19.27 15.56
CA LYS A 7 -7.45 -19.82 14.19
C LYS A 7 -7.40 -18.72 13.11
N THR A 8 -7.82 -17.50 13.47
CA THR A 8 -7.87 -16.33 12.57
C THR A 8 -6.72 -15.36 12.82
N ALA A 9 -5.65 -15.79 13.54
CA ALA A 9 -4.46 -14.96 13.74
C ALA A 9 -3.74 -14.75 12.40
N GLY A 10 -3.53 -13.48 12.03
CA GLY A 10 -2.86 -13.11 10.78
C GLY A 10 -3.14 -11.67 10.40
N PHE A 11 -2.75 -11.32 9.19
CA PHE A 11 -3.04 -10.02 8.62
C PHE A 11 -4.52 -9.89 8.22
N CYS A 12 -5.04 -8.66 8.20
CA CYS A 12 -6.32 -8.42 7.57
C CYS A 12 -6.24 -8.67 6.06
N PHE A 13 -7.39 -8.88 5.42
CA PHE A 13 -7.49 -9.19 3.99
C PHE A 13 -6.67 -8.24 3.09
N GLY A 14 -6.72 -6.92 3.34
CA GLY A 14 -6.01 -5.95 2.51
C GLY A 14 -4.50 -6.03 2.64
N VAL A 15 -4.00 -6.24 3.85
CA VAL A 15 -2.56 -6.40 4.12
C VAL A 15 -2.07 -7.74 3.57
N ASP A 16 -2.79 -8.83 3.82
CA ASP A 16 -2.43 -10.17 3.32
C ASP A 16 -2.31 -10.18 1.79
N ARG A 17 -3.28 -9.55 1.10
CA ARG A 17 -3.26 -9.40 -0.36
C ARG A 17 -2.02 -8.63 -0.85
N ALA A 18 -1.67 -7.52 -0.21
CA ALA A 18 -0.52 -6.71 -0.61
C ALA A 18 0.81 -7.47 -0.39
N VAL A 19 0.94 -8.14 0.74
CA VAL A 19 2.13 -8.93 1.09
C VAL A 19 2.28 -10.10 0.11
N LYS A 20 1.20 -10.85 -0.14
CA LYS A 20 1.22 -11.98 -1.07
C LYS A 20 1.59 -11.54 -2.49
N LEU A 21 0.95 -10.48 -3.00
CA LEU A 21 1.28 -9.92 -4.32
C LEU A 21 2.76 -9.59 -4.45
N THR A 22 3.35 -8.98 -3.42
CA THR A 22 4.77 -8.64 -3.43
C THR A 22 5.66 -9.88 -3.46
N TYR A 23 5.35 -10.90 -2.67
CA TYR A 23 6.10 -12.17 -2.71
C TYR A 23 5.97 -12.89 -4.04
N ASP A 24 4.77 -12.94 -4.61
CA ASP A 24 4.52 -13.59 -5.90
C ASP A 24 5.35 -12.90 -7.01
N LEU A 25 5.35 -11.58 -7.08
CA LEU A 25 6.16 -10.82 -8.04
C LEU A 25 7.66 -11.06 -7.87
N LEU A 26 8.16 -11.06 -6.64
CA LEU A 26 9.57 -11.35 -6.36
C LEU A 26 9.94 -12.78 -6.76
N ALA A 27 9.06 -13.75 -6.51
CA ALA A 27 9.28 -15.14 -6.90
C ALA A 27 9.29 -15.33 -8.43
N ASP A 28 8.51 -14.53 -9.16
CA ASP A 28 8.48 -14.50 -10.63
C ASP A 28 9.67 -13.70 -11.23
N GLY A 29 10.57 -13.18 -10.39
CA GLY A 29 11.79 -12.48 -10.80
C GLY A 29 11.60 -11.00 -11.15
N HIS A 30 10.44 -10.41 -10.81
CA HIS A 30 10.21 -8.97 -10.98
C HIS A 30 11.06 -8.16 -9.99
N LYS A 31 11.52 -7.00 -10.42
CA LYS A 31 12.15 -6.00 -9.56
C LYS A 31 11.08 -5.07 -9.02
N VAL A 32 10.79 -5.13 -7.75
CA VAL A 32 9.70 -4.37 -7.15
C VAL A 32 10.19 -3.33 -6.16
N ALA A 33 9.56 -2.17 -6.15
CA ALA A 33 9.78 -1.08 -5.21
C ALA A 33 8.47 -0.69 -4.53
N THR A 34 8.50 -0.54 -3.21
CA THR A 34 7.36 -0.03 -2.43
C THR A 34 7.59 1.44 -2.07
N LEU A 35 6.52 2.22 -2.05
CA LEU A 35 6.57 3.63 -1.61
C LEU A 35 6.38 3.71 -0.10
N GLY A 36 7.49 3.72 0.63
CA GLY A 36 7.54 3.48 2.07
C GLY A 36 7.31 2.02 2.43
N PRO A 37 7.34 1.66 3.72
CA PRO A 37 7.13 0.29 4.16
C PRO A 37 5.79 -0.27 3.65
N LEU A 38 5.80 -1.47 3.10
CA LEU A 38 4.58 -2.10 2.57
C LEU A 38 3.52 -2.26 3.66
N ILE A 39 3.96 -2.62 4.87
CA ILE A 39 3.14 -2.78 6.07
C ILE A 39 3.93 -2.34 7.31
N HIS A 40 3.23 -2.10 8.41
CA HIS A 40 3.85 -1.75 9.71
C HIS A 40 4.34 -2.99 10.48
N ASN A 41 5.08 -3.88 9.82
CA ASN A 41 5.72 -5.03 10.43
C ASN A 41 7.17 -5.13 9.94
N PRO A 42 8.15 -4.76 10.78
CA PRO A 42 9.56 -4.72 10.38
C PRO A 42 10.08 -6.07 9.86
N GLN A 43 9.71 -7.18 10.49
CA GLN A 43 10.18 -8.49 10.07
C GLN A 43 9.77 -8.86 8.64
N VAL A 44 8.53 -8.49 8.25
CA VAL A 44 8.06 -8.72 6.87
C VAL A 44 8.76 -7.79 5.89
N VAL A 45 8.98 -6.53 6.26
CA VAL A 45 9.70 -5.57 5.42
C VAL A 45 11.14 -6.04 5.19
N GLU A 46 11.84 -6.43 6.25
CA GLU A 46 13.20 -6.97 6.19
C GLU A 46 13.29 -8.25 5.31
N ASP A 47 12.31 -9.16 5.44
CA ASP A 47 12.28 -10.38 4.61
C ASP A 47 12.03 -10.06 3.13
N LEU A 48 11.15 -9.09 2.83
CA LEU A 48 10.92 -8.64 1.45
C LEU A 48 12.18 -7.96 0.86
N GLU A 49 12.87 -7.13 1.64
CA GLU A 49 14.12 -6.50 1.23
C GLU A 49 15.24 -7.54 1.02
N ALA A 50 15.33 -8.53 1.89
CA ALA A 50 16.27 -9.65 1.71
C ALA A 50 15.99 -10.46 0.42
N LYS A 51 14.75 -10.45 -0.08
CA LYS A 51 14.34 -11.06 -1.34
C LYS A 51 14.45 -10.14 -2.56
N GLY A 52 14.92 -8.91 -2.36
CA GLY A 52 15.20 -7.98 -3.44
C GLY A 52 14.16 -6.87 -3.64
N ALA A 53 13.15 -6.74 -2.78
CA ALA A 53 12.29 -5.57 -2.80
C ALA A 53 13.05 -4.32 -2.34
N LEU A 54 12.74 -3.17 -2.91
CA LEU A 54 13.26 -1.88 -2.44
C LEU A 54 12.17 -1.09 -1.72
N THR A 55 12.52 -0.49 -0.59
CA THR A 55 11.67 0.50 0.07
C THR A 55 12.14 1.89 -0.33
N CYS A 56 11.35 2.60 -1.14
CA CYS A 56 11.66 3.92 -1.65
C CYS A 56 10.81 4.99 -0.95
N PRO A 57 11.36 6.15 -0.57
CA PRO A 57 10.61 7.19 0.11
C PRO A 57 9.58 7.90 -0.79
N ASN A 58 9.82 7.93 -2.11
CA ASN A 58 8.97 8.58 -3.11
C ASN A 58 9.19 7.96 -4.50
N VAL A 59 8.35 8.36 -5.46
CA VAL A 59 8.44 7.86 -6.85
C VAL A 59 9.76 8.23 -7.51
N ALA A 60 10.30 9.42 -7.24
CA ALA A 60 11.54 9.89 -7.84
C ALA A 60 12.75 9.02 -7.51
N SER A 61 12.74 8.36 -6.35
CA SER A 61 13.82 7.47 -5.91
C SER A 61 13.70 6.02 -6.40
N VAL A 62 12.63 5.67 -7.10
CA VAL A 62 12.47 4.34 -7.70
C VAL A 62 13.43 4.19 -8.88
N PRO A 63 14.32 3.18 -8.90
CA PRO A 63 15.25 2.97 -10.01
C PRO A 63 14.50 2.52 -11.28
N ASP A 64 15.10 2.80 -12.44
CA ASP A 64 14.57 2.33 -13.72
C ASP A 64 14.54 0.81 -13.79
N GLY A 65 13.49 0.26 -14.39
CA GLY A 65 13.28 -1.18 -14.48
C GLY A 65 12.68 -1.83 -13.23
N TYR A 66 12.32 -1.03 -12.23
CA TYR A 66 11.52 -1.48 -11.09
C TYR A 66 10.03 -1.20 -11.31
N GLU A 67 9.19 -2.08 -10.78
CA GLU A 67 7.74 -1.94 -10.76
C GLU A 67 7.30 -1.46 -9.38
N VAL A 68 6.42 -0.45 -9.35
CA VAL A 68 5.96 0.15 -8.10
C VAL A 68 4.83 -0.66 -7.50
N ILE A 69 4.90 -0.98 -6.22
CA ILE A 69 3.77 -1.54 -5.47
C ILE A 69 3.12 -0.45 -4.63
N ILE A 70 1.86 -0.17 -4.93
CA ILE A 70 1.01 0.70 -4.12
C ILE A 70 0.47 -0.12 -2.95
N ARG A 71 0.78 0.31 -1.73
CA ARG A 71 0.41 -0.38 -0.49
C ARG A 71 -1.11 -0.36 -0.23
N SER A 72 -1.55 -1.17 0.74
CA SER A 72 -2.97 -1.38 1.04
C SER A 72 -3.78 -0.12 1.41
N HIS A 73 -3.11 0.94 1.85
CA HIS A 73 -3.76 2.24 2.18
C HIS A 73 -4.04 3.11 0.95
N GLY A 74 -3.50 2.75 -0.21
CA GLY A 74 -3.51 3.60 -1.39
C GLY A 74 -2.52 4.77 -1.30
N VAL A 75 -2.56 5.60 -2.31
CA VAL A 75 -1.74 6.83 -2.43
C VAL A 75 -2.59 7.94 -3.03
N PRO A 76 -2.22 9.22 -2.85
CA PRO A 76 -2.87 10.35 -3.51
C PRO A 76 -2.74 10.28 -5.04
N GLN A 77 -3.64 10.97 -5.77
CA GLN A 77 -3.63 11.03 -7.24
C GLN A 77 -2.29 11.53 -7.79
N THR A 78 -1.66 12.47 -7.11
CA THR A 78 -0.35 13.02 -7.49
C THR A 78 0.73 11.95 -7.63
N VAL A 79 0.68 10.89 -6.82
CA VAL A 79 1.62 9.76 -6.92
C VAL A 79 1.36 8.93 -8.17
N TYR A 80 0.09 8.70 -8.55
CA TYR A 80 -0.24 8.03 -9.82
C TYR A 80 0.22 8.86 -11.02
N ASP A 81 0.08 10.18 -10.95
CA ASP A 81 0.53 11.10 -11.99
C ASP A 81 2.06 11.07 -12.15
N GLU A 82 2.81 11.03 -11.04
CA GLU A 82 4.27 10.87 -11.05
C GLU A 82 4.69 9.52 -11.64
N ILE A 83 4.04 8.41 -11.25
CA ILE A 83 4.29 7.07 -11.79
C ILE A 83 4.06 7.07 -13.31
N SER A 84 2.96 7.68 -13.75
CA SER A 84 2.61 7.80 -15.18
C SER A 84 3.64 8.65 -15.94
N THR A 85 4.03 9.79 -15.39
CA THR A 85 5.03 10.69 -15.99
C THR A 85 6.37 9.98 -16.19
N ARG A 86 6.78 9.15 -15.23
CA ARG A 86 7.99 8.33 -15.30
C ARG A 86 7.80 7.04 -16.11
N ARG A 87 6.60 6.74 -16.58
CA ARG A 87 6.23 5.50 -17.28
C ARG A 87 6.63 4.23 -16.53
N LEU A 88 6.54 4.26 -15.22
CA LEU A 88 6.80 3.09 -14.38
C LEU A 88 5.61 2.14 -14.42
N ALA A 89 5.88 0.85 -14.51
CA ALA A 89 4.87 -0.16 -14.26
C ALA A 89 4.50 -0.14 -12.77
N TYR A 90 3.24 -0.40 -12.45
CA TYR A 90 2.82 -0.47 -11.05
C TYR A 90 1.73 -1.51 -10.82
N HIS A 91 1.68 -1.98 -9.58
CA HIS A 91 0.67 -2.91 -9.07
C HIS A 91 -0.07 -2.23 -7.92
N ASP A 92 -1.37 -2.05 -8.08
CA ASP A 92 -2.20 -1.43 -7.05
C ASP A 92 -2.70 -2.49 -6.07
N ALA A 93 -2.10 -2.52 -4.88
CA ALA A 93 -2.53 -3.36 -3.78
C ALA A 93 -3.47 -2.64 -2.80
N THR A 94 -4.03 -1.48 -3.17
CA THR A 94 -5.02 -0.76 -2.35
C THR A 94 -6.15 -1.70 -1.94
N CYS A 95 -6.41 -1.74 -0.64
CA CYS A 95 -7.50 -2.56 -0.11
C CYS A 95 -8.85 -2.09 -0.71
N PRO A 96 -9.70 -3.00 -1.23
CA PRO A 96 -10.99 -2.63 -1.80
C PRO A 96 -11.89 -1.84 -0.85
N PHE A 97 -11.79 -2.09 0.46
CA PHE A 97 -12.53 -1.33 1.47
C PHE A 97 -12.02 0.11 1.56
N VAL A 98 -10.71 0.32 1.48
CA VAL A 98 -10.10 1.66 1.45
C VAL A 98 -10.43 2.36 0.15
N ALA A 99 -10.31 1.69 -0.99
CA ALA A 99 -10.68 2.24 -2.29
C ALA A 99 -12.15 2.68 -2.35
N LYS A 100 -13.05 1.98 -1.64
CA LYS A 100 -14.46 2.41 -1.52
C LYS A 100 -14.59 3.74 -0.76
N ILE A 101 -13.81 3.93 0.30
CA ILE A 101 -13.80 5.18 1.08
C ILE A 101 -13.26 6.32 0.22
N HIS A 102 -12.17 6.10 -0.51
CA HIS A 102 -11.64 7.10 -1.45
C HIS A 102 -12.69 7.54 -2.48
N LYS A 103 -13.43 6.58 -3.07
CA LYS A 103 -14.51 6.91 -4.02
C LYS A 103 -15.64 7.75 -3.38
N ILE A 104 -15.96 7.51 -2.10
CA ILE A 104 -16.96 8.31 -1.39
C ILE A 104 -16.42 9.74 -1.19
N ALA A 105 -15.16 9.89 -0.80
CA ALA A 105 -14.52 11.19 -0.62
C ALA A 105 -14.47 11.98 -1.93
N MET A 106 -14.04 11.35 -3.03
CA MET A 106 -14.04 11.98 -4.36
C MET A 106 -15.43 12.47 -4.78
N ARG A 107 -16.47 11.63 -4.59
CA ARG A 107 -17.85 12.04 -4.90
C ARG A 107 -18.36 13.20 -4.05
N ALA A 108 -17.94 13.27 -2.79
CA ALA A 108 -18.29 14.37 -1.91
C ALA A 108 -17.65 15.67 -2.42
N ASP A 109 -16.39 15.62 -2.84
CA ASP A 109 -15.67 16.76 -3.41
C ASP A 109 -16.30 17.21 -4.73
N GLU A 110 -16.54 16.30 -5.68
CA GLU A 110 -17.21 16.58 -6.96
C GLU A 110 -18.58 17.26 -6.79
N ASN A 111 -19.31 16.90 -5.74
CA ASN A 111 -20.63 17.47 -5.43
C ASN A 111 -20.55 18.68 -4.50
N HIS A 112 -19.36 19.17 -4.17
CA HIS A 112 -19.14 20.22 -3.19
C HIS A 112 -19.84 19.97 -1.84
N ALA A 113 -19.93 18.70 -1.44
CA ALA A 113 -20.59 18.26 -0.23
C ALA A 113 -19.61 18.21 0.95
N LEU A 114 -20.10 18.53 2.14
CA LEU A 114 -19.33 18.39 3.37
C LEU A 114 -19.19 16.89 3.71
N LEU A 115 -17.96 16.39 3.73
CA LEU A 115 -17.64 15.05 4.19
C LEU A 115 -17.28 15.07 5.68
N LEU A 116 -18.09 14.38 6.50
CA LEU A 116 -17.78 14.18 7.91
C LEU A 116 -17.15 12.81 8.09
N VAL A 117 -15.93 12.78 8.62
CA VAL A 117 -15.22 11.53 8.97
C VAL A 117 -15.24 11.38 10.48
N ALA A 118 -15.90 10.32 10.96
CA ALA A 118 -15.89 9.93 12.37
C ALA A 118 -14.87 8.81 12.59
N GLY A 119 -13.94 9.03 13.50
CA GLY A 119 -12.90 8.06 13.81
C GLY A 119 -12.01 8.53 14.97
N ASP A 120 -11.07 7.69 15.35
CA ASP A 120 -10.07 8.04 16.36
C ASP A 120 -9.00 8.93 15.74
N ALA A 121 -8.79 10.13 16.32
CA ALA A 121 -7.79 11.10 15.87
C ALA A 121 -6.33 10.60 15.99
N SER A 122 -6.08 9.55 16.78
CA SER A 122 -4.78 8.92 16.93
C SER A 122 -4.48 7.92 15.80
N GLN A 123 -5.49 7.47 15.09
CA GLN A 123 -5.34 6.56 13.96
C GLN A 123 -4.84 7.31 12.74
N ASP A 124 -3.98 6.67 11.98
CA ASP A 124 -3.11 7.16 10.92
C ASP A 124 -3.64 8.39 10.14
N ARG A 125 -3.11 9.56 10.48
CA ARG A 125 -3.39 10.83 9.77
C ARG A 125 -2.79 10.90 8.36
N LYS A 126 -2.02 9.90 7.95
CA LYS A 126 -1.36 9.87 6.64
C LYS A 126 -2.28 9.41 5.52
N SER A 127 -3.47 8.94 5.85
CA SER A 127 -4.47 8.48 4.89
C SER A 127 -5.48 9.57 4.50
N VAL A 128 -5.29 10.81 4.96
CA VAL A 128 -6.17 11.92 4.58
C VAL A 128 -5.65 12.47 3.26
N VAL A 129 -6.47 12.32 2.25
CA VAL A 129 -6.32 12.92 0.92
C VAL A 129 -6.48 14.43 1.01
#